data_b3a392132109999105339c2c10c5632e
#
_entry.id   b3a392132109999105339c2c10c5632e
#
_cell.length_a   1.000
_cell.length_b   1.000
_cell.length_c   1.000
_cell.angle_alpha   90.00
_cell.angle_beta   90.00
_cell.angle_gamma   90.00
#
_symmetry.space_group_name_H-M   'P 1'
#
loop_
_entity.id
_entity.type
_entity.pdbx_description
1 polymer ?
#
loop_
_entity_poly.entity_id
_entity_poly.type
_entity_poly.pdbx_seq_one_letter_code
_entity_poly.pdbx_strand_id
1 'polypeptide(L)'
;GRYRKPMLEQDMVEAVIGLPENLFQNNSIPSALLLLNRDKPEEREDEVLFVHAADEAFYKELSNQNELTEEGLDHITRNFNEWTTEERVSRAVPIEEIRENDYNLNIALYVDTAEPEEPIDVAEELTKLRDLQEERNEIEGQLNEYMRELGYE
;
A
#
# COMPACT_ATOMS: atom_id res chain seq x y z
N GLY A 1 -12.30 -1.15 -18.29
CA GLY A 1 -12.44 -1.42 -19.34
C GLY A 1 -12.19 -1.26 -20.82
N ARG A 2 -12.89 -0.33 -21.51
CA ARG A 2 -12.94 -0.29 -22.98
C ARG A 2 -11.56 -0.13 -23.67
N TYR A 3 -10.63 0.53 -23.04
CA TYR A 3 -9.29 0.80 -23.61
C TYR A 3 -8.21 -0.08 -23.00
N ARG A 4 -8.27 -0.42 -21.71
CA ARG A 4 -7.24 -1.20 -21.02
C ARG A 4 -7.07 -2.60 -21.61
N LYS A 5 -8.20 -3.31 -21.81
CA LYS A 5 -8.19 -4.68 -22.33
C LYS A 5 -7.47 -4.79 -23.67
N PRO A 6 -7.78 -4.03 -24.73
CA PRO A 6 -7.05 -4.13 -26.00
C PRO A 6 -5.57 -3.79 -25.89
N MET A 7 -5.17 -2.89 -25.00
CA MET A 7 -3.76 -2.52 -24.80
C MET A 7 -2.96 -3.64 -24.16
N LEU A 8 -3.55 -4.33 -23.20
CA LEU A 8 -2.94 -5.49 -22.54
C LEU A 8 -2.92 -6.72 -23.45
N GLU A 9 -4.00 -6.98 -24.19
CA GLU A 9 -4.06 -8.10 -25.16
C GLU A 9 -3.10 -7.93 -26.34
N GLN A 10 -2.65 -6.71 -26.63
CA GLN A 10 -1.63 -6.39 -27.63
C GLN A 10 -0.24 -6.22 -27.01
N ASP A 11 -0.08 -6.60 -25.76
CA ASP A 11 1.16 -6.48 -24.99
C ASP A 11 1.81 -5.08 -25.06
N MET A 12 0.98 -4.02 -25.05
CA MET A 12 1.45 -2.64 -25.17
C MET A 12 1.76 -1.99 -23.83
N VAL A 13 1.22 -2.52 -22.72
CA VAL A 13 1.46 -1.96 -21.38
C VAL A 13 2.76 -2.54 -20.84
N GLU A 14 3.77 -1.71 -20.67
CA GLU A 14 5.07 -2.14 -20.13
C GLU A 14 5.10 -2.02 -18.60
N ALA A 15 4.71 -0.88 -18.03
CA ALA A 15 4.71 -0.70 -16.59
C ALA A 15 3.58 0.19 -16.09
N VAL A 16 3.23 0.02 -14.81
CA VAL A 16 2.35 0.88 -14.04
C VAL A 16 3.08 1.31 -12.77
N ILE A 17 3.39 2.60 -12.64
CA ILE A 17 4.13 3.14 -11.51
C ILE A 17 3.19 4.05 -10.70
N GLY A 18 2.88 3.64 -9.47
CA GLY A 18 2.11 4.45 -8.53
C GLY A 18 2.98 5.49 -7.85
N LEU A 19 2.52 6.72 -7.88
CA LEU A 19 3.20 7.87 -7.32
C LEU A 19 2.46 8.35 -6.07
N PRO A 20 3.17 9.02 -5.13
CA PRO A 20 2.55 9.54 -3.92
C PRO A 20 1.47 10.59 -4.24
N GLU A 21 0.57 10.78 -3.28
CA GLU A 21 -0.37 11.89 -3.30
C GLU A 21 0.37 13.24 -3.18
N ASN A 22 -0.34 14.32 -3.44
CA ASN A 22 0.21 15.67 -3.36
C ASN A 22 1.51 15.92 -4.16
N LEU A 23 1.84 15.07 -5.13
CA LEU A 23 3.02 15.26 -5.98
C LEU A 23 2.82 16.42 -6.99
N PHE A 24 1.59 16.60 -7.45
CA PHE A 24 1.24 17.66 -8.40
C PHE A 24 0.48 18.78 -7.70
N GLN A 25 0.77 20.03 -8.05
CA GLN A 25 0.12 21.20 -7.46
C GLN A 25 -1.41 21.11 -7.52
N ASN A 26 -2.07 21.39 -6.40
CA ASN A 26 -3.52 21.33 -6.24
C ASN A 26 -4.17 19.97 -6.51
N ASN A 27 -3.41 18.89 -6.42
CA ASN A 27 -3.91 17.52 -6.57
C ASN A 27 -3.48 16.65 -5.40
N SER A 28 -4.41 16.37 -4.49
CA SER A 28 -4.22 15.48 -3.33
C SER A 28 -4.48 14.00 -3.65
N ILE A 29 -4.77 13.68 -4.90
CA ILE A 29 -5.06 12.30 -5.30
C ILE A 29 -3.76 11.63 -5.75
N PRO A 30 -3.46 10.40 -5.27
CA PRO A 30 -2.36 9.61 -5.79
C PRO A 30 -2.45 9.46 -7.30
N SER A 31 -1.33 9.62 -7.98
CA SER A 31 -1.25 9.52 -9.43
C SER A 31 -0.53 8.24 -9.84
N ALA A 32 -0.70 7.82 -11.08
CA ALA A 32 0.05 6.70 -11.63
C ALA A 32 0.55 7.04 -13.04
N LEU A 33 1.76 6.56 -13.33
CA LEU A 33 2.31 6.57 -14.69
C LEU A 33 1.96 5.24 -15.35
N LEU A 34 1.42 5.31 -16.56
CA LEU A 34 1.21 4.16 -17.41
C LEU A 34 2.23 4.23 -18.57
N LEU A 35 3.19 3.32 -18.58
CA LEU A 35 4.19 3.22 -19.61
C LEU A 35 3.69 2.28 -20.70
N LEU A 36 3.74 2.78 -21.95
CA LEU A 36 3.33 2.03 -23.13
C LEU A 36 4.52 1.82 -24.06
N ASN A 37 4.76 0.57 -24.42
CA ASN A 37 5.79 0.18 -25.38
C ASN A 37 5.21 -0.86 -26.35
N ARG A 38 5.45 -0.69 -27.65
CA ARG A 38 5.01 -1.64 -28.69
C ARG A 38 6.12 -2.59 -29.14
N ASP A 39 7.31 -2.34 -28.65
CA ASP A 39 8.52 -3.08 -29.03
C ASP A 39 9.26 -3.45 -27.74
N LYS A 40 8.56 -4.23 -26.90
CA LYS A 40 9.14 -4.72 -25.65
C LYS A 40 10.30 -5.69 -25.96
N PRO A 41 11.34 -5.71 -25.13
CA PRO A 41 12.33 -6.78 -25.16
C PRO A 41 11.69 -8.14 -24.91
N GLU A 42 12.20 -9.22 -25.51
CA GLU A 42 11.69 -10.60 -25.33
C GLU A 42 11.57 -10.99 -23.84
N GLU A 43 12.45 -10.48 -22.98
CA GLU A 43 12.48 -10.76 -21.53
C GLU A 43 11.30 -10.11 -20.76
N ARG A 44 10.57 -9.20 -21.41
CA ARG A 44 9.43 -8.45 -20.82
C ARG A 44 8.11 -8.67 -21.55
N GLU A 45 8.14 -9.52 -22.58
CA GLU A 45 6.91 -9.87 -23.31
C GLU A 45 5.93 -10.59 -22.39
N ASP A 46 4.65 -10.33 -22.59
CA ASP A 46 3.53 -10.90 -21.82
C ASP A 46 3.57 -10.62 -20.31
N GLU A 47 4.34 -9.63 -19.88
CA GLU A 47 4.41 -9.17 -18.50
C GLU A 47 4.18 -7.66 -18.37
N VAL A 48 3.72 -7.23 -17.21
CA VAL A 48 3.61 -5.81 -16.84
C VAL A 48 4.30 -5.60 -15.50
N LEU A 49 5.21 -4.64 -15.42
CA LEU A 49 5.84 -4.27 -14.16
C LEU A 49 4.94 -3.31 -13.38
N PHE A 50 4.55 -3.70 -12.19
CA PHE A 50 3.89 -2.82 -11.22
C PHE A 50 4.92 -2.32 -10.22
N VAL A 51 4.96 -0.99 -10.01
CA VAL A 51 5.85 -0.35 -9.04
C VAL A 51 5.02 0.52 -8.10
N HIS A 52 5.16 0.29 -6.80
CA HIS A 52 4.56 1.10 -5.75
C HIS A 52 5.60 2.09 -5.22
N ALA A 53 5.55 3.33 -5.71
CA ALA A 53 6.46 4.39 -5.29
C ALA A 53 5.74 5.48 -4.44
N ALA A 54 4.67 5.08 -3.75
CA ALA A 54 3.91 5.97 -2.87
C ALA A 54 4.27 5.81 -1.38
N ASP A 55 5.27 5.00 -1.04
CA ASP A 55 5.82 4.86 0.30
C ASP A 55 6.69 6.08 0.66
N GLU A 56 6.73 6.46 1.94
CA GLU A 56 7.50 7.60 2.45
C GLU A 56 9.00 7.51 2.14
N ALA A 57 9.51 6.32 1.87
CA ALA A 57 10.91 6.12 1.45
C ALA A 57 11.23 6.77 0.08
N PHE A 58 10.23 7.02 -0.76
CA PHE A 58 10.42 7.53 -2.12
C PHE A 58 10.28 9.04 -2.24
N TYR A 59 9.68 9.71 -1.26
CA TYR A 59 9.39 11.14 -1.35
C TYR A 59 9.65 11.86 -0.04
N LYS A 60 9.69 13.17 -0.09
CA LYS A 60 9.70 14.06 1.07
C LYS A 60 8.49 14.98 1.03
N GLU A 61 7.93 15.24 2.17
CA GLU A 61 6.85 16.21 2.32
C GLU A 61 7.41 17.64 2.34
N LEU A 62 6.83 18.51 1.53
CA LEU A 62 7.05 19.93 1.56
C LEU A 62 5.77 20.65 1.98
N SER A 63 5.86 21.92 2.31
CA SER A 63 4.73 22.70 2.84
C SER A 63 3.49 22.73 1.93
N ASN A 64 3.64 22.57 0.63
CA ASN A 64 2.55 22.69 -0.35
C ASN A 64 2.39 21.48 -1.27
N GLN A 65 3.36 20.58 -1.32
CA GLN A 65 3.35 19.40 -2.17
C GLN A 65 4.42 18.40 -1.72
N ASN A 66 4.30 17.16 -2.16
CA ASN A 66 5.34 16.15 -2.01
C ASN A 66 6.34 16.25 -3.17
N GLU A 67 7.57 15.83 -2.94
CA GLU A 67 8.62 15.81 -3.95
C GLU A 67 9.35 14.46 -3.88
N LEU A 68 9.47 13.78 -5.03
CA LEU A 68 10.27 12.55 -5.09
C LEU A 68 11.73 12.86 -4.78
N THR A 69 12.35 12.04 -3.96
CA THR A 69 13.77 12.14 -3.65
C THR A 69 14.61 11.61 -4.81
N GLU A 70 15.88 12.03 -4.92
CA GLU A 70 16.81 11.46 -5.91
C GLU A 70 16.99 9.96 -5.68
N GLU A 71 17.10 9.52 -4.42
CA GLU A 71 17.18 8.10 -4.07
C GLU A 71 15.93 7.32 -4.47
N GLY A 72 14.73 7.93 -4.28
CA GLY A 72 13.46 7.35 -4.71
C GLY A 72 13.38 7.22 -6.23
N LEU A 73 13.80 8.25 -6.97
CA LEU A 73 13.85 8.22 -8.44
C LEU A 73 14.84 7.16 -8.96
N ASP A 74 16.03 7.07 -8.36
CA ASP A 74 17.02 6.06 -8.71
C ASP A 74 16.49 4.65 -8.42
N HIS A 75 15.79 4.45 -7.31
CA HIS A 75 15.19 3.18 -6.96
C HIS A 75 14.11 2.74 -7.97
N ILE A 76 13.18 3.64 -8.30
CA ILE A 76 12.14 3.38 -9.32
C ILE A 76 12.79 3.04 -10.66
N THR A 77 13.79 3.83 -11.07
CA THR A 77 14.50 3.67 -12.35
C THR A 77 15.25 2.35 -12.40
N ARG A 78 15.90 1.97 -11.32
CA ARG A 78 16.60 0.68 -11.20
C ARG A 78 15.63 -0.48 -11.32
N ASN A 79 14.52 -0.48 -10.56
CA ASN A 79 13.53 -1.54 -10.64
C ASN A 79 12.93 -1.69 -12.04
N PHE A 80 12.71 -0.59 -12.74
CA PHE A 80 12.23 -0.61 -14.12
C PHE A 80 13.29 -1.16 -15.09
N ASN A 81 14.53 -0.73 -14.97
CA ASN A 81 15.61 -1.15 -15.87
C ASN A 81 16.00 -2.61 -15.68
N GLU A 82 16.12 -3.04 -14.42
CA GLU A 82 16.50 -4.41 -14.06
C GLU A 82 15.30 -5.39 -14.06
N TRP A 83 14.08 -4.89 -14.25
CA TRP A 83 12.85 -5.67 -14.27
C TRP A 83 12.69 -6.55 -13.04
N THR A 84 12.99 -5.98 -11.87
CA THR A 84 13.06 -6.73 -10.61
C THR A 84 11.71 -6.81 -9.90
N THR A 85 11.47 -7.97 -9.28
CA THR A 85 10.43 -8.10 -8.26
C THR A 85 11.07 -7.85 -6.90
N GLU A 86 10.62 -6.82 -6.23
CA GLU A 86 11.06 -6.41 -4.89
C GLU A 86 9.85 -6.35 -3.98
N GLU A 87 9.92 -7.03 -2.84
CA GLU A 87 8.83 -7.09 -1.87
C GLU A 87 8.35 -5.67 -1.51
N ARG A 88 7.02 -5.46 -1.58
CA ARG A 88 6.33 -4.19 -1.29
C ARG A 88 6.62 -3.03 -2.25
N VAL A 89 7.56 -3.18 -3.16
CA VAL A 89 7.99 -2.11 -4.08
C VAL A 89 7.59 -2.42 -5.51
N SER A 90 7.97 -3.59 -6.03
CA SER A 90 7.72 -3.89 -7.44
C SER A 90 7.45 -5.37 -7.69
N ARG A 91 6.65 -5.64 -8.73
CA ARG A 91 6.38 -7.00 -9.20
C ARG A 91 6.13 -7.03 -10.69
N ALA A 92 6.86 -7.90 -11.39
CA ALA A 92 6.53 -8.29 -12.76
C ALA A 92 5.37 -9.30 -12.73
N VAL A 93 4.29 -8.98 -13.42
CA VAL A 93 3.02 -9.72 -13.37
C VAL A 93 2.68 -10.20 -14.77
N PRO A 94 2.48 -11.51 -14.98
CA PRO A 94 2.03 -12.05 -16.26
C PRO A 94 0.65 -11.49 -16.67
N ILE A 95 0.46 -11.26 -17.96
CA ILE A 95 -0.82 -10.74 -18.51
C ILE A 95 -1.98 -11.68 -18.18
N GLU A 96 -1.74 -13.00 -18.06
CA GLU A 96 -2.75 -13.97 -17.64
C GLU A 96 -3.34 -13.62 -16.27
N GLU A 97 -2.51 -13.30 -15.29
CA GLU A 97 -2.96 -12.92 -13.94
C GLU A 97 -3.77 -11.61 -13.98
N ILE A 98 -3.34 -10.66 -14.82
CA ILE A 98 -4.07 -9.40 -15.00
C ILE A 98 -5.43 -9.65 -15.68
N ARG A 99 -5.51 -10.61 -16.58
CA ARG A 99 -6.75 -11.04 -17.25
C ARG A 99 -7.72 -11.66 -16.24
N GLU A 100 -7.24 -12.50 -15.34
CA GLU A 100 -8.04 -13.10 -14.25
C GLU A 100 -8.62 -12.04 -13.31
N ASN A 101 -7.92 -10.93 -13.14
CA ASN A 101 -8.36 -9.76 -12.38
C ASN A 101 -9.14 -8.73 -13.24
N ASP A 102 -9.88 -9.15 -14.26
CA ASP A 102 -10.70 -8.29 -15.14
C ASP A 102 -9.91 -7.13 -15.78
N TYR A 103 -8.66 -7.36 -16.12
CA TYR A 103 -7.74 -6.34 -16.66
C TYR A 103 -7.62 -5.12 -15.74
N ASN A 104 -7.71 -5.33 -14.44
CA ASN A 104 -7.55 -4.27 -13.46
C ASN A 104 -6.05 -3.96 -13.29
N LEU A 105 -5.69 -2.67 -13.35
CA LEU A 105 -4.31 -2.19 -13.20
C LEU A 105 -4.10 -1.51 -11.83
N ASN A 106 -4.90 -1.85 -10.83
CA ASN A 106 -4.68 -1.36 -9.48
C ASN A 106 -3.45 -2.05 -8.87
N ILE A 107 -2.45 -1.27 -8.50
CA ILE A 107 -1.15 -1.75 -8.00
C ILE A 107 -1.31 -2.62 -6.75
N ALA A 108 -2.21 -2.25 -5.83
CA ALA A 108 -2.45 -2.99 -4.60
C ALA A 108 -2.99 -4.43 -4.80
N LEU A 109 -3.39 -4.80 -6.03
CA LEU A 109 -3.75 -6.19 -6.34
C LEU A 109 -2.52 -7.08 -6.60
N TYR A 110 -1.39 -6.48 -6.93
CA TYR A 110 -0.19 -7.18 -7.41
C TYR A 110 1.03 -6.96 -6.54
N VAL A 111 1.12 -5.80 -5.90
CA VAL A 111 2.17 -5.44 -4.95
C VAL A 111 1.54 -5.30 -3.58
N ASP A 112 2.04 -6.04 -2.59
CA ASP A 112 1.60 -5.88 -1.21
C ASP A 112 2.07 -4.53 -0.68
N THR A 113 1.13 -3.62 -0.50
CA THR A 113 1.38 -2.26 -0.03
C THR A 113 1.03 -2.08 1.45
N ALA A 114 0.60 -3.16 2.12
CA ALA A 114 0.27 -3.12 3.54
C ALA A 114 1.56 -2.88 4.36
N GLU A 115 1.48 -1.98 5.31
CA GLU A 115 2.54 -1.88 6.32
C GLU A 115 2.65 -3.23 7.05
N PRO A 116 3.89 -3.71 7.35
CA PRO A 116 4.03 -4.91 8.15
C PRO A 116 3.31 -4.67 9.48
N GLU A 117 2.31 -5.48 9.76
CA GLU A 117 1.71 -5.46 11.08
C GLU A 117 2.82 -5.73 12.10
N GLU A 118 3.00 -4.83 13.06
CA GLU A 118 3.90 -5.09 14.18
C GLU A 118 3.46 -6.40 14.83
N PRO A 119 4.40 -7.36 15.05
CA PRO A 119 4.04 -8.62 15.67
C PRO A 119 3.45 -8.33 17.05
N ILE A 120 2.15 -8.59 17.19
CA ILE A 120 1.45 -8.41 18.46
C ILE A 120 2.02 -9.43 19.44
N ASP A 121 2.69 -8.96 20.49
CA ASP A 121 3.07 -9.83 21.61
C ASP A 121 1.79 -10.18 22.41
N VAL A 122 1.23 -11.32 22.06
CA VAL A 122 -0.02 -11.82 22.70
C VAL A 122 0.14 -11.94 24.22
N ALA A 123 1.34 -12.23 24.73
CA ALA A 123 1.58 -12.34 26.17
C ALA A 123 1.53 -10.97 26.85
N GLU A 124 2.08 -9.94 26.22
CA GLU A 124 2.03 -8.57 26.70
C GLU A 124 0.58 -8.04 26.67
N GLU A 125 -0.13 -8.25 25.57
CA GLU A 125 -1.52 -7.80 25.42
C GLU A 125 -2.48 -8.52 26.38
N LEU A 126 -2.26 -9.80 26.65
CA LEU A 126 -3.01 -10.53 27.67
C LEU A 126 -2.73 -10.01 29.09
N THR A 127 -1.52 -9.55 29.34
CA THR A 127 -1.19 -8.94 30.64
C THR A 127 -1.89 -7.60 30.80
N LYS A 128 -1.81 -6.73 29.79
CA LYS A 128 -2.57 -5.45 29.79
C LYS A 128 -4.08 -5.66 29.94
N LEU A 129 -4.63 -6.68 29.29
CA LEU A 129 -6.05 -7.02 29.41
C LEU A 129 -6.41 -7.41 30.85
N ARG A 130 -5.58 -8.18 31.53
CA ARG A 130 -5.81 -8.57 32.93
C ARG A 130 -5.76 -7.36 33.87
N ASP A 131 -4.76 -6.51 33.70
CA ASP A 131 -4.61 -5.29 34.49
C ASP A 131 -5.84 -4.37 34.35
N LEU A 132 -6.30 -4.18 33.12
CA LEU A 132 -7.52 -3.40 32.82
C LEU A 132 -8.79 -4.04 33.43
N GLN A 133 -8.86 -5.38 33.47
CA GLN A 133 -9.98 -6.08 34.10
C GLN A 133 -9.97 -5.91 35.63
N GLU A 134 -8.81 -5.91 36.26
CA GLU A 134 -8.66 -5.65 37.68
C GLU A 134 -9.09 -4.22 38.03
N GLU A 135 -8.56 -3.23 37.28
CA GLU A 135 -8.94 -1.82 37.43
C GLU A 135 -10.46 -1.60 37.27
N ARG A 136 -11.06 -2.22 36.25
CA ARG A 136 -12.52 -2.18 36.06
C ARG A 136 -13.25 -2.73 37.24
N ASN A 137 -12.83 -3.88 37.79
CA ASN A 137 -13.50 -4.51 38.94
C ASN A 137 -13.40 -3.66 40.22
N GLU A 138 -12.26 -2.98 40.40
CA GLU A 138 -12.09 -2.02 41.52
C GLU A 138 -13.05 -0.82 41.37
N ILE A 139 -13.14 -0.24 40.17
CA ILE A 139 -14.05 0.89 39.90
C ILE A 139 -15.51 0.46 40.03
N GLU A 140 -15.88 -0.73 39.53
CA GLU A 140 -17.24 -1.28 39.73
C GLU A 140 -17.55 -1.49 41.22
N GLY A 141 -16.55 -1.94 42.00
CA GLY A 141 -16.69 -2.05 43.44
C GLY A 141 -16.98 -0.72 44.14
N GLN A 142 -16.21 0.32 43.81
CA GLN A 142 -16.41 1.68 44.31
C GLN A 142 -17.78 2.25 43.91
N LEU A 143 -18.16 2.06 42.65
CA LEU A 143 -19.45 2.50 42.14
C LEU A 143 -20.60 1.86 42.91
N ASN A 144 -20.54 0.55 43.17
CA ASN A 144 -21.55 -0.18 43.91
C ASN A 144 -21.65 0.30 45.40
N GLU A 145 -20.51 0.68 45.99
CA GLU A 145 -20.48 1.25 47.34
C GLU A 145 -21.17 2.62 47.35
N TYR A 146 -20.85 3.51 46.41
CA TYR A 146 -21.53 4.80 46.28
C TYR A 146 -23.03 4.66 45.98
N MET A 147 -23.43 3.69 45.14
CA MET A 147 -24.84 3.43 44.85
C MET A 147 -25.60 3.03 46.11
N ARG A 148 -25.01 2.19 46.98
CA ARG A 148 -25.60 1.82 48.27
C ARG A 148 -25.73 3.01 49.21
N GLU A 149 -24.70 3.85 49.32
CA GLU A 149 -24.73 5.05 50.14
C GLU A 149 -25.83 6.02 49.71
N LEU A 150 -26.10 6.10 48.40
CA LEU A 150 -27.14 6.96 47.81
C LEU A 150 -28.54 6.32 47.84
N GLY A 151 -28.67 5.06 48.29
CA GLY A 151 -29.95 4.36 48.39
C GLY A 151 -30.47 3.82 47.04
N TYR A 152 -29.61 3.66 46.07
CA TYR A 152 -29.89 2.95 44.81
C TYR A 152 -29.43 1.49 44.98
N GLU A 153 -30.37 0.56 45.09
CA GLU A 153 -30.12 -0.89 45.04
C GLU A 153 -30.22 -1.42 43.61
#